data_643895e7453b6ecc74e988bd07f84bb0
#
_entry.id   643895e7453b6ecc74e988bd07f84bb0
#
_cell.length_a   1.000
_cell.length_b   1.000
_cell.length_c   1.000
_cell.angle_alpha   90.00
_cell.angle_beta   90.00
_cell.angle_gamma   90.00
#
_symmetry.space_group_name_H-M   'P 1'
#
loop_
_entity.id
_entity.type
_entity.pdbx_description
1 polymer ?
#
loop_
_entity_poly.entity_id
_entity_poly.type
_entity_poly.pdbx_seq_one_letter_code
_entity_poly.pdbx_strand_id
1 'polypeptide(L)'
;STTLDTDDFYLPAYHLQASSDILTFNFGQDGTFAGTETAGNNADGNGIGNFKYAPPSGFLAICTRNMPSPTIGPDKATQGNDHFNTVLYSGNGSNTHQITGVGFQPDWLWIKVRSTSGSHYTVDSSRGLGTGDSMRALTVNSTAAEFTAENDQVRSFDADGFTLDDNTDNTYYVNRSSDTYVSWNWKANGGTTTTNDASSTGIGTIDSVFQANTTAGFSITTYTGTGSLGTVRHGLSSAPEMVIIRKRSASGNWVVGHHKNGFNGQQYFDDGAFSTNSGSFNNTAPTNSVVTVNTDSTINQSAQTYVMYCFHSVYGYSRMGRYHGNGNSTDGAFVYTGFQPAWIIQKRTNSTGNWFIFDSKRLGYNSENHRLYADGNVSEADPGDFEIFSNGFKFGFNSTNSNGSNSTYIYMAFAEQPFKFANAR
;
A
#
# COMPACT_ATOMS: atom_id res chain seq x y z
N SER A 1 -12.97 17.59 23.85
CA SER A 1 -12.98 17.55 22.38
C SER A 1 -12.42 16.21 21.96
N THR A 2 -13.21 15.39 21.34
CA THR A 2 -12.72 14.17 20.68
C THR A 2 -12.00 14.60 19.42
N THR A 3 -10.71 14.29 19.31
CA THR A 3 -9.97 14.47 18.07
C THR A 3 -10.56 13.50 17.05
N LEU A 4 -11.08 14.03 15.94
CA LEU A 4 -11.58 13.21 14.84
C LEU A 4 -10.39 12.48 14.19
N ASP A 5 -10.55 11.20 13.85
CA ASP A 5 -9.55 10.47 13.07
C ASP A 5 -9.57 11.05 11.64
N THR A 6 -8.45 11.59 11.17
CA THR A 6 -8.35 12.23 9.85
C THR A 6 -8.52 11.24 8.70
N ASP A 7 -8.52 9.94 8.96
CA ASP A 7 -8.67 8.89 7.95
C ASP A 7 -10.08 8.29 7.92
N ASP A 8 -10.94 8.66 8.86
CA ASP A 8 -12.35 8.28 8.83
C ASP A 8 -13.17 9.30 8.03
N PHE A 9 -14.23 8.83 7.42
CA PHE A 9 -15.17 9.68 6.68
C PHE A 9 -16.25 10.18 7.63
N TYR A 10 -16.34 11.50 7.81
CA TYR A 10 -17.33 12.13 8.67
C TYR A 10 -18.39 12.81 7.83
N LEU A 11 -19.65 12.50 8.09
CA LEU A 11 -20.79 13.23 7.54
C LEU A 11 -21.32 14.17 8.62
N PRO A 12 -21.51 15.46 8.35
CA PRO A 12 -22.21 16.34 9.27
C PRO A 12 -23.65 15.86 9.41
N ALA A 13 -24.06 15.50 10.62
CA ALA A 13 -25.42 15.08 10.93
C ALA A 13 -26.05 16.09 11.86
N TYR A 14 -27.31 16.45 11.57
CA TYR A 14 -28.11 17.37 12.36
C TYR A 14 -29.47 16.78 12.65
N HIS A 15 -29.95 17.02 13.85
CA HIS A 15 -31.29 16.66 14.25
C HIS A 15 -32.17 17.92 14.24
N LEU A 16 -33.21 17.93 13.41
CA LEU A 16 -34.25 18.95 13.42
C LEU A 16 -35.32 18.57 14.44
N GLN A 17 -35.76 19.52 15.24
CA GLN A 17 -36.70 19.28 16.34
C GLN A 17 -38.14 19.19 15.84
N ALA A 18 -38.46 19.83 14.74
CA ALA A 18 -39.76 19.80 14.11
C ALA A 18 -39.65 19.51 12.60
N SER A 19 -40.69 18.91 12.02
CA SER A 19 -40.74 18.61 10.59
C SER A 19 -40.81 19.87 9.69
N SER A 20 -41.11 21.01 10.26
CA SER A 20 -41.12 22.31 9.58
C SER A 20 -39.80 23.08 9.66
N ASP A 21 -38.81 22.55 10.41
CA ASP A 21 -37.54 23.21 10.53
C ASP A 21 -36.73 23.04 9.25
N ILE A 22 -36.14 24.11 8.75
CA ILE A 22 -35.26 24.16 7.60
C ILE A 22 -33.88 24.55 8.07
N LEU A 23 -32.88 23.77 7.73
CA LEU A 23 -31.49 24.06 8.00
C LEU A 23 -30.73 24.19 6.68
N THR A 24 -30.16 25.37 6.46
CA THR A 24 -29.35 25.62 5.26
C THR A 24 -27.89 25.83 5.66
N PHE A 25 -26.99 25.13 4.97
CA PHE A 25 -25.56 25.19 5.23
C PHE A 25 -24.84 26.02 4.18
N ASN A 26 -23.89 26.84 4.62
CA ASN A 26 -22.92 27.48 3.75
C ASN A 26 -21.51 27.05 4.13
N PHE A 27 -20.89 26.27 3.23
CA PHE A 27 -19.49 25.85 3.31
C PHE A 27 -18.56 26.67 2.40
N GLY A 28 -18.98 27.89 2.04
CA GLY A 28 -18.29 28.79 1.13
C GLY A 28 -18.80 28.77 -0.30
N GLN A 29 -19.89 28.06 -0.59
CA GLN A 29 -20.44 27.99 -1.94
C GLN A 29 -21.32 29.19 -2.32
N ASP A 30 -22.12 29.70 -1.39
CA ASP A 30 -23.05 30.81 -1.65
C ASP A 30 -23.45 31.54 -0.38
N GLY A 31 -22.99 32.79 -0.21
CA GLY A 31 -23.29 33.65 0.92
C GLY A 31 -24.72 34.22 0.96
N THR A 32 -25.51 33.98 -0.09
CA THR A 32 -26.90 34.40 -0.18
C THR A 32 -27.91 33.35 0.27
N PHE A 33 -27.46 32.11 0.50
CA PHE A 33 -28.33 30.96 0.77
C PHE A 33 -29.43 30.82 -0.30
N ALA A 34 -29.01 30.70 -1.57
CA ALA A 34 -29.89 30.66 -2.75
C ALA A 34 -30.78 31.91 -2.92
N GLY A 35 -30.26 33.07 -2.59
CA GLY A 35 -30.95 34.34 -2.74
C GLY A 35 -31.91 34.69 -1.63
N THR A 36 -31.98 33.94 -0.55
CA THR A 36 -32.87 34.22 0.59
C THR A 36 -32.29 35.23 1.54
N GLU A 37 -30.99 35.49 1.44
CA GLU A 37 -30.25 36.41 2.31
C GLU A 37 -29.39 37.38 1.50
N THR A 38 -29.06 38.51 2.08
CA THR A 38 -28.04 39.42 1.48
C THR A 38 -26.67 38.77 1.58
N ALA A 39 -25.91 38.78 0.50
CA ALA A 39 -24.54 38.22 0.46
C ALA A 39 -23.65 38.88 1.52
N GLY A 40 -22.91 38.08 2.26
CA GLY A 40 -21.89 38.55 3.20
C GLY A 40 -20.55 38.86 2.53
N ASN A 41 -20.28 38.25 1.38
CA ASN A 41 -19.04 38.36 0.58
C ASN A 41 -17.77 38.11 1.39
N ASN A 42 -17.84 37.26 2.40
CA ASN A 42 -16.67 36.87 3.19
C ASN A 42 -15.98 35.67 2.55
N ALA A 43 -14.66 35.76 2.46
CA ALA A 43 -13.82 34.64 2.07
C ALA A 43 -13.17 34.00 3.31
N ASP A 44 -12.65 32.79 3.13
CA ASP A 44 -11.80 32.12 4.14
C ASP A 44 -10.39 32.73 4.20
N GLY A 45 -9.54 32.16 5.07
CA GLY A 45 -8.16 32.62 5.24
C GLY A 45 -7.28 32.50 3.99
N ASN A 46 -7.70 31.74 2.98
CA ASN A 46 -7.04 31.61 1.67
C ASN A 46 -7.66 32.52 0.59
N GLY A 47 -8.60 33.38 0.95
CA GLY A 47 -9.32 34.24 0.02
C GLY A 47 -10.32 33.49 -0.87
N ILE A 48 -10.81 32.34 -0.43
CA ILE A 48 -11.70 31.45 -1.18
C ILE A 48 -13.06 31.38 -0.51
N GLY A 49 -14.09 31.17 -1.34
CA GLY A 49 -15.46 31.01 -0.89
C GLY A 49 -16.26 32.32 -0.82
N ASN A 50 -17.56 32.14 -0.61
CA ASN A 50 -18.52 33.21 -0.42
C ASN A 50 -19.39 32.86 0.78
N PHE A 51 -18.95 33.30 1.95
CA PHE A 51 -19.66 33.06 3.21
C PHE A 51 -20.57 34.25 3.58
N LYS A 52 -21.70 33.94 4.19
CA LYS A 52 -22.57 34.97 4.79
C LYS A 52 -21.85 35.68 5.95
N TYR A 53 -21.20 34.90 6.80
CA TYR A 53 -20.42 35.38 7.94
C TYR A 53 -18.95 34.96 7.76
N ALA A 54 -18.03 35.78 8.25
CA ALA A 54 -16.61 35.46 8.20
C ALA A 54 -16.35 34.09 8.91
N PRO A 55 -15.77 33.10 8.26
CA PRO A 55 -15.46 31.84 8.92
C PRO A 55 -14.41 32.04 10.01
N PRO A 56 -14.48 31.28 11.12
CA PRO A 56 -13.47 31.35 12.15
C PRO A 56 -12.07 31.05 11.58
N SER A 57 -11.03 31.59 12.21
CA SER A 57 -9.64 31.31 11.81
C SER A 57 -9.36 29.82 11.77
N GLY A 58 -8.75 29.35 10.68
CA GLY A 58 -8.45 27.94 10.44
C GLY A 58 -9.56 27.12 9.77
N PHE A 59 -10.76 27.70 9.58
CA PHE A 59 -11.83 27.07 8.82
C PHE A 59 -11.81 27.56 7.37
N LEU A 60 -11.85 26.61 6.43
CA LEU A 60 -11.73 26.87 5.00
C LEU A 60 -13.00 26.46 4.26
N ALA A 61 -13.24 27.10 3.12
CA ALA A 61 -14.30 26.70 2.20
C ALA A 61 -14.08 25.24 1.73
N ILE A 62 -15.15 24.46 1.69
CA ILE A 62 -15.10 23.08 1.18
C ILE A 62 -15.05 23.13 -0.34
N CYS A 63 -13.85 23.13 -0.87
CA CYS A 63 -13.61 23.14 -2.31
C CYS A 63 -12.22 22.56 -2.64
N THR A 64 -12.03 22.15 -3.88
CA THR A 64 -10.78 21.57 -4.36
C THR A 64 -9.57 22.52 -4.29
N ARG A 65 -9.80 23.85 -4.33
CA ARG A 65 -8.72 24.85 -4.19
C ARG A 65 -8.09 24.84 -2.79
N ASN A 66 -8.85 24.48 -1.77
CA ASN A 66 -8.39 24.38 -0.39
C ASN A 66 -7.78 23.01 -0.06
N MET A 67 -7.89 22.02 -0.94
CA MET A 67 -7.23 20.74 -0.76
C MET A 67 -5.70 20.90 -0.89
N PRO A 68 -4.91 20.16 -0.14
CA PRO A 68 -3.46 20.11 -0.32
C PRO A 68 -3.09 19.84 -1.78
N SER A 69 -1.96 20.37 -2.22
CA SER A 69 -1.44 20.00 -3.55
C SER A 69 -0.65 18.70 -3.43
N PRO A 70 -0.92 17.70 -4.29
CA PRO A 70 -0.09 16.50 -4.35
C PRO A 70 1.37 16.87 -4.62
N THR A 71 2.30 16.10 -4.09
CA THR A 71 3.74 16.24 -4.39
C THR A 71 4.15 15.41 -5.61
N ILE A 72 3.37 14.38 -5.92
CA ILE A 72 3.48 13.49 -7.08
C ILE A 72 2.24 13.69 -7.94
N GLY A 73 2.38 13.80 -9.25
CA GLY A 73 1.25 13.85 -10.17
C GLY A 73 1.36 14.91 -11.26
N PRO A 74 0.26 15.17 -12.01
CA PRO A 74 0.24 16.18 -13.06
C PRO A 74 0.79 17.52 -12.57
N ASP A 75 1.52 18.21 -13.43
CA ASP A 75 2.19 19.49 -13.12
C ASP A 75 3.28 19.42 -12.02
N LYS A 76 3.74 18.21 -11.68
CA LYS A 76 4.86 17.98 -10.76
C LYS A 76 6.07 17.44 -11.50
N ALA A 77 7.22 17.51 -10.82
CA ALA A 77 8.48 16.98 -11.37
C ALA A 77 8.44 15.45 -11.56
N THR A 78 7.51 14.77 -10.88
CA THR A 78 7.39 13.31 -10.90
C THR A 78 5.91 12.88 -10.87
N GLN A 79 5.63 11.79 -11.56
CA GLN A 79 4.30 11.20 -11.71
C GLN A 79 4.16 9.94 -10.85
N GLY A 80 2.93 9.45 -10.66
CA GLY A 80 2.69 8.22 -9.90
C GLY A 80 3.40 7.00 -10.51
N ASN A 81 3.36 6.88 -11.82
CA ASN A 81 4.01 5.81 -12.58
C ASN A 81 5.54 5.90 -12.65
N ASP A 82 6.16 6.97 -12.13
CA ASP A 82 7.62 7.03 -11.93
C ASP A 82 8.06 6.29 -10.67
N HIS A 83 7.12 5.88 -9.81
CA HIS A 83 7.39 5.27 -8.50
C HIS A 83 6.73 3.92 -8.28
N PHE A 84 5.57 3.70 -8.90
CA PHE A 84 4.84 2.44 -8.89
C PHE A 84 4.23 2.18 -10.26
N ASN A 85 4.40 0.98 -10.79
CA ASN A 85 3.72 0.57 -12.01
C ASN A 85 3.39 -0.92 -12.01
N THR A 86 2.27 -1.27 -12.65
CA THR A 86 1.85 -2.64 -12.89
C THR A 86 2.10 -2.99 -14.36
N VAL A 87 2.77 -4.10 -14.61
CA VAL A 87 3.03 -4.59 -15.98
C VAL A 87 2.46 -5.98 -16.15
N LEU A 88 1.78 -6.21 -17.25
CA LEU A 88 1.29 -7.51 -17.69
C LEU A 88 2.21 -8.06 -18.77
N TYR A 89 2.55 -9.34 -18.68
CA TYR A 89 3.36 -9.99 -19.71
C TYR A 89 2.97 -11.45 -19.92
N SER A 90 3.41 -12.01 -21.03
CA SER A 90 3.30 -13.45 -21.31
C SER A 90 4.67 -14.07 -21.19
N GLY A 91 4.77 -15.18 -20.49
CA GLY A 91 6.01 -15.94 -20.44
C GLY A 91 6.36 -16.54 -21.79
N ASN A 92 7.63 -16.60 -22.11
CA ASN A 92 8.11 -17.19 -23.35
C ASN A 92 9.03 -18.40 -23.13
N GLY A 93 9.38 -18.70 -21.86
CA GLY A 93 10.25 -19.82 -21.49
C GLY A 93 11.70 -19.68 -21.98
N SER A 94 12.09 -18.49 -22.43
CA SER A 94 13.43 -18.26 -22.97
C SER A 94 14.30 -17.52 -21.97
N ASN A 95 15.58 -17.86 -21.95
CA ASN A 95 16.60 -17.12 -21.24
C ASN A 95 16.67 -15.66 -21.78
N THR A 96 16.91 -14.70 -20.91
CA THR A 96 16.98 -13.27 -21.25
C THR A 96 15.68 -12.66 -21.76
N HIS A 97 14.52 -13.10 -21.25
CA HIS A 97 13.23 -12.49 -21.54
C HIS A 97 13.11 -11.13 -20.85
N GLN A 98 13.26 -10.08 -21.60
CA GLN A 98 13.17 -8.70 -21.12
C GLN A 98 11.70 -8.25 -20.97
N ILE A 99 11.35 -7.78 -19.78
CA ILE A 99 10.05 -7.15 -19.50
C ILE A 99 10.28 -5.66 -19.32
N THR A 100 9.74 -4.87 -20.25
CA THR A 100 9.86 -3.41 -20.33
C THR A 100 8.54 -2.70 -20.08
N GLY A 101 8.56 -1.37 -20.03
CA GLY A 101 7.35 -0.55 -19.82
C GLY A 101 7.02 -0.34 -18.35
N VAL A 102 7.96 -0.62 -17.46
CA VAL A 102 7.83 -0.24 -16.04
C VAL A 102 8.03 1.25 -15.86
N GLY A 103 8.87 1.90 -16.70
CA GLY A 103 9.17 3.33 -16.66
C GLY A 103 10.32 3.69 -15.72
N PHE A 104 10.85 2.71 -14.98
CA PHE A 104 11.97 2.87 -14.04
C PHE A 104 12.61 1.51 -13.75
N GLN A 105 13.78 1.53 -13.12
CA GLN A 105 14.37 0.33 -12.52
C GLN A 105 13.57 -0.06 -11.27
N PRO A 106 12.92 -1.24 -11.24
CA PRO A 106 12.25 -1.71 -10.02
C PRO A 106 13.25 -1.94 -8.90
N ASP A 107 12.90 -1.56 -7.67
CA ASP A 107 13.66 -1.90 -6.48
C ASP A 107 12.98 -2.99 -5.66
N TRP A 108 11.66 -3.08 -5.72
CA TRP A 108 10.88 -4.20 -5.24
C TRP A 108 9.94 -4.68 -6.33
N LEU A 109 10.07 -5.93 -6.70
CA LEU A 109 9.31 -6.60 -7.74
C LEU A 109 8.53 -7.74 -7.12
N TRP A 110 7.21 -7.76 -7.37
CA TRP A 110 6.31 -8.82 -6.94
C TRP A 110 5.61 -9.40 -8.16
N ILE A 111 5.82 -10.69 -8.44
CA ILE A 111 5.32 -11.39 -9.62
C ILE A 111 4.29 -12.44 -9.23
N LYS A 112 3.24 -12.59 -10.05
CA LYS A 112 2.23 -13.65 -9.95
C LYS A 112 1.81 -14.14 -11.32
N VAL A 113 1.78 -15.45 -11.49
CA VAL A 113 1.12 -16.09 -12.63
C VAL A 113 -0.40 -15.92 -12.51
N ARG A 114 -1.06 -15.52 -13.62
CA ARG A 114 -2.49 -15.22 -13.67
C ARG A 114 -3.31 -16.37 -14.21
N SER A 115 -2.83 -17.01 -15.28
CA SER A 115 -3.53 -18.04 -16.06
C SER A 115 -3.69 -19.37 -15.34
N THR A 116 -2.87 -19.64 -14.35
CA THR A 116 -2.85 -20.91 -13.62
C THR A 116 -2.52 -20.73 -12.15
N SER A 117 -2.63 -21.79 -11.38
CA SER A 117 -2.16 -21.81 -10.00
C SER A 117 -0.65 -21.72 -9.94
N GLY A 118 -0.12 -20.92 -9.03
CA GLY A 118 1.31 -20.74 -8.78
C GLY A 118 1.56 -19.76 -7.66
N SER A 119 2.71 -19.81 -7.04
CA SER A 119 3.05 -18.94 -5.91
C SER A 119 3.30 -17.50 -6.34
N HIS A 120 3.25 -16.61 -5.37
CA HIS A 120 3.71 -15.23 -5.50
C HIS A 120 5.19 -15.15 -5.16
N TYR A 121 5.99 -14.60 -6.06
CA TYR A 121 7.43 -14.41 -5.86
C TYR A 121 7.78 -12.93 -5.73
N THR A 122 8.70 -12.62 -4.84
CA THR A 122 9.20 -11.26 -4.68
C THR A 122 10.72 -11.23 -4.55
N VAL A 123 11.30 -10.27 -5.27
CA VAL A 123 12.73 -9.95 -5.26
C VAL A 123 12.91 -8.46 -5.03
N ASP A 124 14.05 -8.05 -4.49
CA ASP A 124 14.39 -6.63 -4.37
C ASP A 124 15.89 -6.37 -4.57
N SER A 125 16.21 -5.16 -4.97
CA SER A 125 17.57 -4.74 -5.31
C SER A 125 18.47 -4.58 -4.07
N SER A 126 17.91 -4.51 -2.85
CA SER A 126 18.68 -4.40 -1.60
C SER A 126 19.26 -5.74 -1.14
N ARG A 127 18.57 -6.86 -1.43
CA ARG A 127 19.05 -8.20 -1.08
C ARG A 127 20.13 -8.71 -2.04
N GLY A 128 20.22 -8.04 -3.19
CA GLY A 128 21.23 -8.33 -4.20
C GLY A 128 21.02 -9.63 -4.96
N LEU A 129 21.92 -9.91 -5.87
CA LEU A 129 21.97 -11.14 -6.63
C LEU A 129 22.49 -12.28 -5.75
N GLY A 130 22.02 -13.48 -6.02
CA GLY A 130 22.59 -14.71 -5.49
C GLY A 130 23.90 -15.09 -6.20
N THR A 131 24.30 -16.35 -6.05
CA THR A 131 25.38 -16.94 -6.85
C THR A 131 24.86 -17.26 -8.26
N GLY A 132 25.65 -16.97 -9.29
CA GLY A 132 25.17 -17.00 -10.68
C GLY A 132 24.39 -15.72 -11.01
N ASP A 133 23.61 -15.74 -12.06
CA ASP A 133 22.84 -14.58 -12.53
C ASP A 133 21.42 -14.51 -11.91
N SER A 134 21.19 -15.18 -10.78
CA SER A 134 19.85 -15.32 -10.18
C SER A 134 19.66 -14.50 -8.94
N MET A 135 18.51 -13.84 -8.83
CA MET A 135 18.16 -13.04 -7.66
C MET A 135 17.66 -13.89 -6.50
N ARG A 136 17.87 -13.36 -5.29
CA ARG A 136 17.34 -13.95 -4.06
C ARG A 136 15.85 -13.68 -3.98
N ALA A 137 15.06 -14.75 -4.04
CA ALA A 137 13.61 -14.67 -4.02
C ALA A 137 13.00 -15.12 -2.69
N LEU A 138 11.86 -14.51 -2.37
CA LEU A 138 10.98 -14.92 -1.28
C LEU A 138 9.61 -15.25 -1.85
N THR A 139 8.99 -16.29 -1.31
CA THR A 139 7.60 -16.62 -1.66
C THR A 139 6.66 -15.95 -0.68
N VAL A 140 5.70 -15.16 -1.17
CA VAL A 140 4.79 -14.39 -0.31
C VAL A 140 3.78 -15.28 0.40
N ASN A 141 3.20 -16.22 -0.33
CA ASN A 141 2.23 -17.19 0.19
C ASN A 141 2.89 -18.43 0.83
N SER A 142 4.08 -18.29 1.40
CA SER A 142 4.81 -19.38 2.04
C SER A 142 5.67 -18.89 3.20
N THR A 143 5.92 -19.78 4.14
CA THR A 143 6.85 -19.56 5.25
C THR A 143 8.28 -19.96 4.94
N ALA A 144 8.60 -20.50 3.75
CA ALA A 144 9.94 -20.94 3.36
C ALA A 144 10.97 -19.82 3.46
N ALA A 145 12.21 -20.16 3.77
CA ALA A 145 13.34 -19.21 3.78
C ALA A 145 13.58 -18.60 2.39
N GLU A 146 14.38 -17.56 2.33
CA GLU A 146 14.90 -17.00 1.07
C GLU A 146 15.66 -18.09 0.30
N PHE A 147 15.45 -18.13 -0.98
CA PHE A 147 16.12 -19.09 -1.85
C PHE A 147 16.75 -18.37 -3.05
N THR A 148 17.78 -18.98 -3.57
CA THR A 148 18.38 -18.66 -4.87
C THR A 148 18.01 -19.78 -5.81
N ALA A 149 17.29 -19.47 -6.89
CA ALA A 149 17.07 -20.44 -7.97
C ALA A 149 18.02 -20.08 -9.11
N GLU A 150 18.89 -20.99 -9.46
CA GLU A 150 19.68 -20.86 -10.67
C GLU A 150 18.76 -21.07 -11.87
N ASN A 151 18.79 -20.13 -12.83
CA ASN A 151 18.14 -20.22 -14.15
C ASN A 151 16.60 -20.17 -14.21
N ASP A 152 15.87 -19.77 -13.14
CA ASP A 152 14.40 -19.80 -13.17
C ASP A 152 13.72 -18.55 -12.64
N GLN A 153 14.43 -17.45 -12.46
CA GLN A 153 13.93 -16.28 -11.75
C GLN A 153 14.20 -14.96 -12.48
N VAL A 154 14.10 -13.88 -11.76
CA VAL A 154 14.52 -12.56 -12.19
C VAL A 154 16.04 -12.53 -12.24
N ARG A 155 16.61 -12.22 -13.39
CA ARG A 155 18.05 -12.18 -13.68
C ARG A 155 18.66 -10.81 -13.40
N SER A 156 17.95 -9.74 -13.76
CA SER A 156 18.43 -8.38 -13.56
C SER A 156 17.28 -7.40 -13.32
N PHE A 157 17.58 -6.32 -12.63
CA PHE A 157 16.77 -5.10 -12.61
C PHE A 157 17.33 -4.16 -13.68
N ASP A 158 16.51 -3.78 -14.65
CA ASP A 158 16.90 -2.98 -15.80
C ASP A 158 16.34 -1.55 -15.68
N ALA A 159 16.87 -0.61 -16.45
CA ALA A 159 16.48 0.80 -16.35
C ALA A 159 14.98 1.07 -16.61
N ASP A 160 14.31 0.18 -17.36
CA ASP A 160 12.87 0.24 -17.66
C ASP A 160 12.18 -1.10 -17.38
N GLY A 161 12.58 -1.81 -16.35
CA GLY A 161 11.95 -3.09 -16.02
C GLY A 161 12.91 -4.12 -15.47
N PHE A 162 12.82 -5.34 -15.97
CA PHE A 162 13.61 -6.46 -15.49
C PHE A 162 13.77 -7.55 -16.55
N THR A 163 14.79 -8.37 -16.41
CA THR A 163 15.03 -9.54 -17.28
C THR A 163 14.75 -10.81 -16.52
N LEU A 164 14.07 -11.73 -17.15
CA LEU A 164 13.77 -13.08 -16.65
C LEU A 164 14.69 -14.10 -17.30
N ASP A 165 14.99 -15.14 -16.56
CA ASP A 165 15.66 -16.33 -17.05
C ASP A 165 14.69 -17.32 -17.70
N ASP A 166 15.20 -18.38 -18.32
CA ASP A 166 14.37 -19.47 -18.77
C ASP A 166 13.72 -20.18 -17.56
N ASN A 167 12.74 -21.01 -17.83
CA ASN A 167 12.01 -21.77 -16.81
C ASN A 167 12.25 -23.26 -17.02
N THR A 168 13.52 -23.67 -17.03
CA THR A 168 13.92 -25.03 -17.40
C THR A 168 13.43 -26.08 -16.43
N ASP A 169 13.37 -25.78 -15.15
CA ASP A 169 12.91 -26.73 -14.12
C ASP A 169 11.39 -26.77 -13.95
N ASN A 170 10.62 -25.82 -14.51
CA ASN A 170 9.19 -25.61 -14.25
C ASN A 170 8.82 -25.49 -12.77
N THR A 171 9.77 -25.12 -11.92
CA THR A 171 9.58 -25.05 -10.46
C THR A 171 9.04 -23.68 -10.03
N TYR A 172 9.50 -22.61 -10.71
CA TYR A 172 9.13 -21.22 -10.38
C TYR A 172 8.41 -20.59 -11.56
N TYR A 173 7.13 -20.29 -11.38
CA TYR A 173 6.28 -19.78 -12.44
C TYR A 173 6.44 -18.27 -12.61
N VAL A 174 7.55 -17.79 -13.19
CA VAL A 174 7.74 -16.38 -13.55
C VAL A 174 7.90 -16.15 -15.06
N ASN A 175 8.28 -17.17 -15.84
CA ASN A 175 8.49 -17.05 -17.29
C ASN A 175 8.06 -18.31 -18.08
N ARG A 176 7.17 -19.14 -17.57
CA ARG A 176 6.73 -20.35 -18.28
C ARG A 176 6.00 -19.97 -19.57
N SER A 177 6.38 -20.62 -20.68
CA SER A 177 5.78 -20.38 -21.99
C SER A 177 4.26 -20.56 -21.95
N SER A 178 3.55 -19.67 -22.62
CA SER A 178 2.09 -19.63 -22.72
C SER A 178 1.32 -19.23 -21.46
N ASP A 179 1.99 -18.99 -20.33
CA ASP A 179 1.34 -18.42 -19.16
C ASP A 179 1.35 -16.90 -19.20
N THR A 180 0.34 -16.31 -18.56
CA THR A 180 0.24 -14.86 -18.39
C THR A 180 0.55 -14.48 -16.96
N TYR A 181 1.16 -13.30 -16.80
CA TYR A 181 1.69 -12.81 -15.53
C TYR A 181 1.27 -11.38 -15.27
N VAL A 182 1.35 -11.01 -14.00
CA VAL A 182 1.37 -9.63 -13.54
C VAL A 182 2.61 -9.40 -12.70
N SER A 183 3.24 -8.24 -12.88
CA SER A 183 4.26 -7.73 -11.98
C SER A 183 3.84 -6.40 -11.40
N TRP A 184 4.01 -6.25 -10.09
CA TRP A 184 3.87 -4.99 -9.38
C TRP A 184 5.26 -4.52 -8.99
N ASN A 185 5.57 -3.27 -9.34
CA ASN A 185 6.92 -2.74 -9.33
C ASN A 185 6.97 -1.45 -8.51
N TRP A 186 7.83 -1.39 -7.51
CA TRP A 186 8.07 -0.20 -6.69
C TRP A 186 9.50 0.28 -6.85
N LYS A 187 9.65 1.61 -6.94
CA LYS A 187 10.95 2.29 -7.00
C LYS A 187 11.34 2.81 -5.62
N ALA A 188 12.52 2.43 -5.16
CA ALA A 188 13.17 3.04 -4.01
C ALA A 188 14.30 3.98 -4.46
N ASN A 189 15.56 3.52 -4.55
CA ASN A 189 16.70 4.34 -4.89
C ASN A 189 17.60 3.73 -5.97
N GLY A 190 17.01 2.95 -6.89
CA GLY A 190 17.72 2.34 -8.01
C GLY A 190 18.81 1.36 -7.58
N GLY A 191 18.60 0.60 -6.52
CA GLY A 191 19.56 -0.34 -5.97
C GLY A 191 20.70 0.30 -5.14
N THR A 192 20.75 1.64 -5.08
CA THR A 192 21.77 2.33 -4.27
C THR A 192 21.37 2.31 -2.79
N THR A 193 22.16 1.63 -1.98
CA THR A 193 21.93 1.45 -0.55
C THR A 193 22.79 2.35 0.32
N THR A 194 22.31 2.60 1.54
CA THR A 194 23.05 3.31 2.59
C THR A 194 23.20 2.38 3.79
N THR A 195 24.44 2.23 4.28
CA THR A 195 24.73 1.50 5.52
C THR A 195 24.48 2.43 6.71
N ASN A 196 23.76 1.95 7.70
CA ASN A 196 23.59 2.56 8.99
C ASN A 196 24.28 1.72 10.06
N ASP A 197 25.47 2.16 10.46
CA ASP A 197 26.09 1.74 11.72
C ASP A 197 25.40 2.53 12.84
N ALA A 198 24.55 1.86 13.60
CA ALA A 198 23.72 2.49 14.62
C ALA A 198 24.55 3.14 15.73
N SER A 199 25.71 2.58 16.06
CA SER A 199 26.62 3.11 17.07
C SER A 199 27.29 4.41 16.63
N SER A 200 27.58 4.53 15.33
CA SER A 200 28.24 5.71 14.76
C SER A 200 27.25 6.83 14.43
N THR A 201 26.06 6.48 13.95
CA THR A 201 25.04 7.48 13.53
C THR A 201 24.17 7.96 14.68
N GLY A 202 24.06 7.19 15.77
CA GLY A 202 23.11 7.42 16.85
C GLY A 202 21.64 7.20 16.42
N ILE A 203 21.39 6.59 15.26
CA ILE A 203 20.05 6.33 14.74
C ILE A 203 19.76 4.83 14.78
N GLY A 204 18.80 4.45 15.63
CA GLY A 204 18.52 3.05 15.92
C GLY A 204 19.50 2.42 16.89
N THR A 205 19.33 1.13 17.16
CA THR A 205 20.19 0.30 18.00
C THR A 205 20.67 -0.96 17.29
N ILE A 206 20.16 -1.22 16.11
CA ILE A 206 20.50 -2.36 15.25
C ILE A 206 21.02 -1.81 13.93
N ASP A 207 22.20 -2.30 13.52
CA ASP A 207 22.78 -1.96 12.22
C ASP A 207 21.87 -2.39 11.09
N SER A 208 21.79 -1.56 10.07
CA SER A 208 20.92 -1.79 8.93
C SER A 208 21.51 -1.27 7.63
N VAL A 209 21.04 -1.84 6.52
CA VAL A 209 21.34 -1.32 5.18
C VAL A 209 20.00 -1.02 4.52
N PHE A 210 19.81 0.21 4.07
CA PHE A 210 18.54 0.63 3.51
C PHE A 210 18.69 1.39 2.20
N GLN A 211 17.63 1.39 1.40
CA GLN A 211 17.38 2.33 0.32
C GLN A 211 15.97 2.90 0.47
N ALA A 212 15.78 4.17 0.15
CA ALA A 212 14.53 4.85 0.38
C ALA A 212 14.18 5.85 -0.73
N ASN A 213 12.92 5.87 -1.11
CA ASN A 213 12.28 6.92 -1.89
C ASN A 213 11.41 7.76 -0.96
N THR A 214 11.98 8.81 -0.42
CA THR A 214 11.27 9.69 0.54
C THR A 214 10.13 10.47 -0.10
N THR A 215 10.16 10.67 -1.43
CA THR A 215 9.08 11.31 -2.18
C THR A 215 7.87 10.40 -2.30
N ALA A 216 8.10 9.11 -2.59
CA ALA A 216 7.04 8.11 -2.74
C ALA A 216 6.66 7.41 -1.42
N GLY A 217 7.40 7.67 -0.35
CA GLY A 217 7.10 7.08 0.96
C GLY A 217 7.37 5.58 1.04
N PHE A 218 8.38 5.08 0.34
CA PHE A 218 8.74 3.67 0.29
C PHE A 218 10.21 3.42 0.58
N SER A 219 10.53 2.41 1.41
CA SER A 219 11.90 1.97 1.63
C SER A 219 12.02 0.47 1.82
N ILE A 220 13.23 -0.04 1.55
CA ILE A 220 13.66 -1.42 1.73
C ILE A 220 14.84 -1.40 2.69
N THR A 221 14.77 -2.16 3.76
CA THR A 221 15.81 -2.24 4.77
C THR A 221 16.16 -3.69 5.07
N THR A 222 17.45 -3.99 5.17
CA THR A 222 17.93 -5.29 5.64
C THR A 222 18.64 -5.12 6.97
N TYR A 223 18.50 -6.11 7.86
CA TYR A 223 19.17 -6.11 9.17
C TYR A 223 19.37 -7.53 9.69
N THR A 224 20.20 -7.67 10.71
CA THR A 224 20.40 -8.92 11.47
C THR A 224 19.71 -8.78 12.83
N GLY A 225 18.86 -9.74 13.17
CA GLY A 225 18.15 -9.74 14.44
C GLY A 225 19.07 -9.96 15.64
N THR A 226 18.70 -9.38 16.76
CA THR A 226 19.45 -9.45 18.02
C THR A 226 18.80 -10.35 19.07
N GLY A 227 17.52 -10.68 18.93
CA GLY A 227 16.73 -11.40 19.93
C GLY A 227 16.31 -10.55 21.13
N SER A 228 16.61 -9.26 21.12
CA SER A 228 16.32 -8.30 22.18
C SER A 228 15.64 -7.07 21.62
N LEU A 229 14.92 -6.33 22.48
CA LEU A 229 14.32 -5.05 22.08
C LEU A 229 15.35 -4.14 21.42
N GLY A 230 15.04 -3.65 20.23
CA GLY A 230 15.90 -2.76 19.47
C GLY A 230 15.12 -1.94 18.47
N THR A 231 15.83 -1.06 17.78
CA THR A 231 15.26 -0.18 16.75
C THR A 231 16.11 -0.23 15.48
N VAL A 232 15.44 -0.30 14.33
CA VAL A 232 16.03 -0.44 13.00
C VAL A 232 15.72 0.81 12.18
N ARG A 233 16.75 1.46 11.61
CA ARG A 233 16.56 2.62 10.72
C ARG A 233 15.95 2.18 9.40
N HIS A 234 14.95 2.95 8.91
CA HIS A 234 14.24 2.66 7.66
C HIS A 234 14.51 3.65 6.51
N GLY A 235 15.15 4.77 6.76
CA GLY A 235 15.58 5.75 5.75
C GLY A 235 14.49 6.69 5.22
N LEU A 236 13.22 6.54 5.59
CA LEU A 236 12.17 7.50 5.25
C LEU A 236 12.26 8.75 6.13
N SER A 237 11.65 9.85 5.68
CA SER A 237 11.56 11.12 6.42
C SER A 237 10.28 11.24 7.27
N SER A 238 9.35 10.31 7.12
CA SER A 238 8.09 10.22 7.86
C SER A 238 7.93 8.85 8.50
N ALA A 239 7.15 8.77 9.57
CA ALA A 239 6.87 7.50 10.24
C ALA A 239 6.15 6.53 9.29
N PRO A 240 6.62 5.29 9.15
CA PRO A 240 5.90 4.28 8.40
C PRO A 240 4.51 3.99 8.99
N GLU A 241 3.52 3.92 8.12
CA GLU A 241 2.14 3.55 8.45
C GLU A 241 1.87 2.06 8.23
N MET A 242 2.63 1.45 7.32
CA MET A 242 2.66 0.01 7.11
C MET A 242 4.11 -0.49 7.06
N VAL A 243 4.37 -1.57 7.79
CA VAL A 243 5.68 -2.22 7.88
C VAL A 243 5.49 -3.70 7.59
N ILE A 244 6.23 -4.24 6.62
CA ILE A 244 6.20 -5.65 6.25
C ILE A 244 7.59 -6.22 6.51
N ILE A 245 7.70 -7.21 7.37
CA ILE A 245 8.99 -7.82 7.74
C ILE A 245 8.99 -9.31 7.39
N ARG A 246 10.10 -9.75 6.82
CA ARG A 246 10.32 -11.16 6.49
C ARG A 246 11.69 -11.65 6.95
N LYS A 247 11.70 -12.79 7.65
CA LYS A 247 12.93 -13.54 7.94
C LYS A 247 13.44 -14.16 6.63
N ARG A 248 14.73 -13.98 6.34
CA ARG A 248 15.38 -14.45 5.11
C ARG A 248 16.10 -15.78 5.31
N SER A 249 16.88 -15.88 6.38
CA SER A 249 17.82 -16.99 6.62
C SER A 249 17.18 -18.27 7.14
N ALA A 250 15.90 -18.24 7.50
CA ALA A 250 15.15 -19.40 7.97
C ALA A 250 13.66 -19.23 7.67
N SER A 251 12.87 -20.29 7.87
CA SER A 251 11.42 -20.22 7.74
C SER A 251 10.81 -19.27 8.76
N GLY A 252 9.72 -18.63 8.41
CA GLY A 252 8.97 -17.69 9.25
C GLY A 252 7.80 -17.08 8.49
N ASN A 253 6.89 -16.43 9.20
CA ASN A 253 5.78 -15.73 8.57
C ASN A 253 6.23 -14.36 8.02
N TRP A 254 5.49 -13.84 7.06
CA TRP A 254 5.49 -12.43 6.71
C TRP A 254 4.70 -11.68 7.77
N VAL A 255 5.36 -10.78 8.49
CA VAL A 255 4.74 -9.99 9.57
C VAL A 255 4.37 -8.62 9.05
N VAL A 256 3.13 -8.20 9.25
CA VAL A 256 2.60 -6.90 8.87
C VAL A 256 2.21 -6.13 10.13
N GLY A 257 2.83 -4.98 10.33
CA GLY A 257 2.37 -3.92 11.24
C GLY A 257 1.65 -2.84 10.42
N HIS A 258 0.52 -2.36 10.93
CA HIS A 258 -0.26 -1.31 10.27
C HIS A 258 -0.77 -0.30 11.30
N HIS A 259 -0.65 0.99 11.04
CA HIS A 259 -0.95 2.04 12.02
C HIS A 259 -2.42 2.04 12.48
N LYS A 260 -3.35 1.64 11.63
CA LYS A 260 -4.78 1.57 11.97
C LYS A 260 -5.14 0.38 12.88
N ASN A 261 -4.30 -0.63 12.94
CA ASN A 261 -4.41 -1.70 13.94
C ASN A 261 -3.63 -1.36 15.21
N GLY A 262 -2.82 -0.29 15.18
CA GLY A 262 -1.78 -0.03 16.17
C GLY A 262 -0.62 -1.01 16.03
N PHE A 263 0.55 -0.63 16.53
CA PHE A 263 1.73 -1.51 16.57
C PHE A 263 1.80 -2.30 17.88
N ASN A 264 0.64 -2.66 18.46
CA ASN A 264 0.50 -3.53 19.62
C ASN A 264 0.32 -5.01 19.27
N GLY A 265 0.48 -5.33 17.98
CA GLY A 265 0.34 -6.68 17.46
C GLY A 265 0.75 -6.76 16.01
N GLN A 266 0.37 -7.84 15.37
CA GLN A 266 0.78 -8.16 14.00
C GLN A 266 -0.33 -8.87 13.23
N GLN A 267 -0.22 -8.83 11.94
CA GLN A 267 -0.96 -9.67 11.01
C GLN A 267 0.03 -10.38 10.10
N TYR A 268 -0.28 -11.60 9.69
CA TYR A 268 0.57 -12.33 8.75
C TYR A 268 0.00 -12.25 7.34
N PHE A 269 0.83 -12.48 6.32
CA PHE A 269 0.32 -12.81 5.00
C PHE A 269 -0.18 -14.26 5.00
N ASP A 270 -1.28 -14.47 5.70
CA ASP A 270 -2.08 -15.68 5.76
C ASP A 270 -3.55 -15.28 5.97
N ASP A 271 -4.43 -16.24 6.20
CA ASP A 271 -5.85 -15.98 6.47
C ASP A 271 -6.15 -15.56 7.90
N GLY A 272 -5.16 -15.53 8.79
CA GLY A 272 -5.32 -15.20 10.21
C GLY A 272 -5.83 -13.77 10.46
N ALA A 273 -6.51 -13.59 11.59
CA ALA A 273 -6.91 -12.28 12.09
C ALA A 273 -5.70 -11.51 12.66
N PHE A 274 -5.88 -10.19 12.90
CA PHE A 274 -4.92 -9.43 13.67
C PHE A 274 -4.78 -10.03 15.08
N SER A 275 -3.54 -10.18 15.53
CA SER A 275 -3.20 -10.73 16.82
C SER A 275 -2.36 -9.73 17.62
N THR A 276 -2.79 -9.43 18.85
CA THR A 276 -2.00 -8.62 19.76
C THR A 276 -0.75 -9.39 20.18
N ASN A 277 0.41 -8.78 20.02
CA ASN A 277 1.70 -9.36 20.35
C ASN A 277 2.73 -8.27 20.64
N SER A 278 2.94 -7.93 21.90
CA SER A 278 3.97 -6.95 22.28
C SER A 278 5.39 -7.43 21.97
N GLY A 279 5.59 -8.73 21.78
CA GLY A 279 6.87 -9.31 21.35
C GLY A 279 7.32 -8.85 19.98
N SER A 280 6.41 -8.37 19.09
CA SER A 280 6.74 -7.89 17.76
C SER A 280 7.26 -6.44 17.81
N PHE A 281 6.37 -5.47 17.91
CA PHE A 281 6.70 -4.02 17.82
C PHE A 281 6.75 -3.33 19.18
N ASN A 282 6.73 -4.06 20.29
CA ASN A 282 6.76 -3.54 21.67
C ASN A 282 5.66 -2.50 21.97
N ASN A 283 4.48 -2.63 21.38
CA ASN A 283 3.40 -1.63 21.45
C ASN A 283 3.85 -0.21 21.06
N THR A 284 4.85 -0.10 20.20
CA THR A 284 5.49 1.17 19.85
C THR A 284 5.33 1.43 18.35
N ALA A 285 4.64 2.52 18.02
CA ALA A 285 4.53 2.96 16.63
C ALA A 285 5.91 3.37 16.07
N PRO A 286 6.16 3.17 14.77
CA PRO A 286 7.35 3.69 14.12
C PRO A 286 7.49 5.20 14.32
N THR A 287 8.72 5.68 14.34
CA THR A 287 9.04 7.11 14.28
C THR A 287 9.38 7.52 12.84
N ASN A 288 9.72 8.77 12.60
CA ASN A 288 10.25 9.22 11.31
C ASN A 288 11.64 8.67 10.96
N SER A 289 12.24 7.90 11.85
CA SER A 289 13.62 7.42 11.69
C SER A 289 13.76 5.91 11.86
N VAL A 290 12.99 5.30 12.76
CA VAL A 290 13.18 3.91 13.15
C VAL A 290 11.86 3.15 13.34
N VAL A 291 11.95 1.84 13.12
CA VAL A 291 10.94 0.84 13.51
C VAL A 291 11.46 0.08 14.74
N THR A 292 10.62 -0.05 15.76
CA THR A 292 10.92 -0.87 16.93
C THR A 292 10.68 -2.35 16.62
N VAL A 293 11.63 -3.21 16.96
CA VAL A 293 11.51 -4.67 16.91
C VAL A 293 11.84 -5.25 18.28
N ASN A 294 11.02 -6.20 18.74
CA ASN A 294 11.20 -6.78 20.07
C ASN A 294 11.64 -8.26 19.97
N THR A 295 11.29 -9.08 20.91
CA THR A 295 11.82 -10.44 21.08
C THR A 295 11.14 -11.51 20.21
N ASP A 296 10.11 -11.14 19.43
CA ASP A 296 9.44 -12.08 18.54
C ASP A 296 10.42 -12.65 17.50
N SER A 297 10.57 -13.96 17.51
CA SER A 297 11.51 -14.66 16.63
C SER A 297 11.16 -14.56 15.14
N THR A 298 9.93 -14.14 14.79
CA THR A 298 9.53 -13.93 13.39
C THR A 298 10.12 -12.67 12.79
N ILE A 299 10.46 -11.66 13.61
CA ILE A 299 11.01 -10.38 13.16
C ILE A 299 12.36 -10.01 13.76
N ASN A 300 12.82 -10.65 14.86
CA ASN A 300 14.07 -10.26 15.54
C ASN A 300 14.80 -11.43 16.23
N GLN A 301 14.76 -12.63 15.71
CA GLN A 301 15.56 -13.73 16.26
C GLN A 301 17.06 -13.44 16.11
N SER A 302 17.83 -13.69 17.18
CA SER A 302 19.28 -13.49 17.16
C SER A 302 19.96 -14.20 16.02
N ALA A 303 20.91 -13.50 15.35
CA ALA A 303 21.72 -13.96 14.23
C ALA A 303 20.96 -14.35 12.96
N GLN A 304 19.64 -14.12 12.90
CA GLN A 304 18.87 -14.30 11.66
C GLN A 304 18.81 -13.00 10.86
N THR A 305 18.78 -13.12 9.54
CA THR A 305 18.70 -11.95 8.65
C THR A 305 17.26 -11.70 8.21
N TYR A 306 16.93 -10.43 8.02
CA TYR A 306 15.59 -9.94 7.71
C TYR A 306 15.60 -8.94 6.56
N VAL A 307 14.47 -8.82 5.89
CA VAL A 307 14.12 -7.67 5.04
C VAL A 307 12.85 -7.02 5.60
N MET A 308 12.82 -5.70 5.57
CA MET A 308 11.73 -4.86 6.03
C MET A 308 11.36 -3.87 4.92
N TYR A 309 10.10 -3.86 4.52
CA TYR A 309 9.52 -2.89 3.60
C TYR A 309 8.66 -1.92 4.39
N CYS A 310 8.94 -0.63 4.27
CA CYS A 310 8.24 0.42 4.99
C CYS A 310 7.52 1.35 4.03
N PHE A 311 6.28 1.71 4.39
CA PHE A 311 5.44 2.60 3.61
C PHE A 311 4.79 3.66 4.50
N HIS A 312 4.71 4.89 4.01
CA HIS A 312 3.81 5.92 4.56
C HIS A 312 2.95 6.51 3.45
N SER A 313 1.78 7.01 3.81
CA SER A 313 0.87 7.67 2.87
C SER A 313 1.47 8.95 2.32
N VAL A 314 1.32 9.15 1.00
CA VAL A 314 1.67 10.38 0.29
C VAL A 314 0.41 10.91 -0.37
N TYR A 315 0.02 12.13 0.00
CA TYR A 315 -1.23 12.73 -0.45
C TYR A 315 -1.39 12.70 -1.97
N GLY A 316 -2.51 12.16 -2.44
CA GLY A 316 -2.83 11.99 -3.85
C GLY A 316 -2.14 10.81 -4.53
N TYR A 317 -1.17 10.14 -3.90
CA TYR A 317 -0.40 9.05 -4.52
C TYR A 317 -0.56 7.71 -3.81
N SER A 318 -0.47 7.66 -2.48
CA SER A 318 -0.60 6.41 -1.74
C SER A 318 -1.38 6.59 -0.45
N ARG A 319 -2.02 5.53 0.01
CA ARG A 319 -2.76 5.54 1.28
C ARG A 319 -2.74 4.18 1.95
N MET A 320 -2.40 4.19 3.25
CA MET A 320 -2.50 3.08 4.19
C MET A 320 -3.68 3.37 5.11
N GLY A 321 -4.83 2.75 4.85
CA GLY A 321 -6.07 3.12 5.52
C GLY A 321 -6.82 1.95 6.14
N ARG A 322 -7.99 2.27 6.68
CA ARG A 322 -8.94 1.31 7.26
C ARG A 322 -10.34 1.62 6.75
N TYR A 323 -11.17 0.59 6.64
CA TYR A 323 -12.60 0.76 6.40
C TYR A 323 -13.42 -0.30 7.14
N HIS A 324 -14.72 -0.06 7.23
CA HIS A 324 -15.68 -0.98 7.81
C HIS A 324 -16.61 -1.52 6.72
N GLY A 325 -16.81 -2.84 6.72
CA GLY A 325 -17.80 -3.46 5.85
C GLY A 325 -19.21 -3.19 6.35
N ASN A 326 -20.13 -2.93 5.42
CA ASN A 326 -21.54 -2.70 5.73
C ASN A 326 -22.43 -3.95 5.55
N GLY A 327 -21.86 -5.03 4.99
CA GLY A 327 -22.58 -6.29 4.75
C GLY A 327 -23.66 -6.21 3.67
N ASN A 328 -23.74 -5.12 2.93
CA ASN A 328 -24.70 -4.99 1.84
C ASN A 328 -24.19 -5.70 0.59
N SER A 329 -25.04 -6.50 -0.05
CA SER A 329 -24.68 -7.33 -1.21
C SER A 329 -24.74 -6.60 -2.56
N THR A 330 -25.30 -5.41 -2.59
CA THR A 330 -25.47 -4.62 -3.83
C THR A 330 -24.94 -3.19 -3.70
N ASP A 331 -24.76 -2.71 -2.47
CA ASP A 331 -24.26 -1.36 -2.16
C ASP A 331 -23.28 -1.44 -1.00
N GLY A 332 -22.12 -2.01 -1.30
CA GLY A 332 -21.05 -2.18 -0.32
C GLY A 332 -20.37 -0.85 0.07
N ALA A 333 -19.47 -0.94 1.02
CA ALA A 333 -18.77 0.22 1.53
C ALA A 333 -17.92 0.88 0.44
N PHE A 334 -18.11 2.20 0.25
CA PHE A 334 -17.19 3.02 -0.52
C PHE A 334 -16.00 3.41 0.35
N VAL A 335 -14.79 3.24 -0.18
CA VAL A 335 -13.54 3.55 0.51
C VAL A 335 -12.85 4.70 -0.22
N TYR A 336 -12.83 5.87 0.43
CA TYR A 336 -12.19 7.04 -0.11
C TYR A 336 -10.67 6.96 0.04
N THR A 337 -9.94 7.06 -1.07
CA THR A 337 -8.46 7.12 -1.09
C THR A 337 -7.93 8.52 -1.36
N GLY A 338 -8.73 9.37 -2.01
CA GLY A 338 -8.33 10.70 -2.47
C GLY A 338 -7.70 10.68 -3.87
N PHE A 339 -7.63 9.52 -4.51
CA PHE A 339 -7.13 9.31 -5.86
C PHE A 339 -7.76 8.06 -6.48
N GLN A 340 -7.63 7.89 -7.78
CA GLN A 340 -7.99 6.64 -8.46
C GLN A 340 -6.90 5.59 -8.18
N PRO A 341 -7.23 4.49 -7.50
CA PRO A 341 -6.24 3.44 -7.25
C PRO A 341 -5.82 2.72 -8.52
N ALA A 342 -4.50 2.56 -8.70
CA ALA A 342 -3.91 1.64 -9.67
C ALA A 342 -3.76 0.23 -9.09
N TRP A 343 -3.52 0.15 -7.78
CA TRP A 343 -3.31 -1.09 -7.05
C TRP A 343 -3.82 -0.99 -5.62
N ILE A 344 -4.41 -2.06 -5.15
CA ILE A 344 -4.97 -2.16 -3.81
C ILE A 344 -4.66 -3.54 -3.26
N ILE A 345 -4.18 -3.61 -2.01
CA ILE A 345 -4.22 -4.81 -1.19
C ILE A 345 -5.03 -4.55 0.06
N GLN A 346 -5.90 -5.47 0.43
CA GLN A 346 -6.74 -5.32 1.61
C GLN A 346 -6.84 -6.62 2.42
N LYS A 347 -7.11 -6.47 3.72
CA LYS A 347 -7.19 -7.59 4.66
C LYS A 347 -8.20 -7.33 5.77
N ARG A 348 -9.02 -8.34 6.06
CA ARG A 348 -9.85 -8.36 7.26
C ARG A 348 -8.98 -8.48 8.51
N THR A 349 -9.26 -7.68 9.56
CA THR A 349 -8.45 -7.64 10.78
C THR A 349 -9.11 -8.29 11.98
N ASN A 350 -10.43 -8.21 12.10
CA ASN A 350 -11.16 -8.71 13.28
C ASN A 350 -11.61 -10.19 13.17
N SER A 351 -11.26 -10.88 12.10
CA SER A 351 -11.49 -12.32 11.93
C SER A 351 -10.60 -12.86 10.80
N THR A 352 -10.68 -14.16 10.54
CA THR A 352 -10.00 -14.80 9.40
C THR A 352 -10.51 -14.26 8.07
N GLY A 353 -9.67 -14.30 7.05
CA GLY A 353 -9.95 -13.87 5.68
C GLY A 353 -8.68 -13.71 4.88
N ASN A 354 -8.75 -13.86 3.56
CA ASN A 354 -7.60 -13.75 2.68
C ASN A 354 -7.17 -12.29 2.45
N TRP A 355 -5.93 -12.10 2.03
CA TRP A 355 -5.40 -10.87 1.49
C TRP A 355 -5.80 -10.73 0.03
N PHE A 356 -6.67 -9.79 -0.30
CA PHE A 356 -7.10 -9.53 -1.68
C PHE A 356 -6.23 -8.50 -2.35
N ILE A 357 -5.84 -8.76 -3.60
CA ILE A 357 -5.14 -7.82 -4.47
C ILE A 357 -5.99 -7.53 -5.70
N PHE A 358 -6.16 -6.23 -5.98
CA PHE A 358 -6.79 -5.69 -7.18
C PHE A 358 -5.86 -4.68 -7.83
N ASP A 359 -5.93 -4.54 -9.15
CA ASP A 359 -5.26 -3.46 -9.88
C ASP A 359 -6.03 -3.07 -11.15
N SER A 360 -5.73 -1.89 -11.68
CA SER A 360 -6.40 -1.32 -12.84
C SER A 360 -5.95 -1.89 -14.19
N LYS A 361 -4.88 -2.71 -14.20
CA LYS A 361 -4.29 -3.26 -15.46
C LYS A 361 -4.80 -4.64 -15.80
N ARG A 362 -5.14 -5.46 -14.80
CA ARG A 362 -5.76 -6.76 -15.01
C ARG A 362 -7.22 -6.57 -15.33
N LEU A 363 -7.73 -7.36 -16.24
CA LEU A 363 -9.05 -7.25 -16.86
C LEU A 363 -10.17 -6.81 -15.94
N GLY A 364 -11.05 -6.10 -16.55
CA GLY A 364 -12.27 -5.65 -16.01
C GLY A 364 -12.23 -4.14 -15.86
N TYR A 365 -13.14 -3.52 -16.49
CA TYR A 365 -13.40 -2.12 -16.36
C TYR A 365 -14.69 -1.99 -15.56
N ASN A 366 -14.54 -1.75 -14.28
CA ASN A 366 -15.61 -1.64 -13.29
C ASN A 366 -16.75 -2.63 -13.45
N SER A 367 -16.97 -3.40 -12.45
CA SER A 367 -17.77 -4.58 -12.21
C SER A 367 -17.12 -5.95 -12.52
N GLU A 368 -15.93 -6.00 -13.16
CA GLU A 368 -15.27 -7.27 -13.48
C GLU A 368 -13.76 -7.24 -13.13
N ASN A 369 -13.36 -6.58 -12.03
CA ASN A 369 -11.94 -6.50 -11.64
C ASN A 369 -11.46 -7.81 -11.03
N HIS A 370 -10.54 -8.47 -11.70
CA HIS A 370 -10.01 -9.76 -11.27
C HIS A 370 -9.22 -9.68 -9.96
N ARG A 371 -9.52 -10.59 -9.06
CA ARG A 371 -8.89 -10.73 -7.76
C ARG A 371 -7.76 -11.75 -7.77
N LEU A 372 -6.71 -11.45 -7.02
CA LEU A 372 -5.70 -12.41 -6.57
C LEU A 372 -5.65 -12.43 -5.04
N TYR A 373 -5.13 -13.54 -4.49
CA TYR A 373 -4.90 -13.71 -3.07
C TYR A 373 -3.40 -13.67 -2.79
N ALA A 374 -2.91 -12.68 -2.01
CA ALA A 374 -1.48 -12.61 -1.68
C ALA A 374 -1.01 -13.80 -0.83
N ASP A 375 -1.92 -14.37 -0.05
CA ASP A 375 -1.71 -15.52 0.82
C ASP A 375 -2.06 -16.87 0.15
N GLY A 376 -2.42 -16.85 -1.15
CA GLY A 376 -2.84 -18.03 -1.89
C GLY A 376 -2.07 -18.22 -3.20
N ASN A 377 -2.20 -19.41 -3.78
CA ASN A 377 -1.55 -19.77 -5.05
C ASN A 377 -2.53 -19.89 -6.23
N VAL A 378 -3.81 -19.63 -6.03
CA VAL A 378 -4.82 -19.79 -7.08
C VAL A 378 -4.62 -18.79 -8.23
N SER A 379 -5.13 -19.15 -9.42
CA SER A 379 -5.21 -18.26 -10.56
C SER A 379 -6.13 -17.06 -10.27
N GLU A 380 -6.02 -16.01 -11.07
CA GLU A 380 -6.95 -14.90 -10.96
C GLU A 380 -8.40 -15.31 -11.26
N ALA A 381 -9.32 -14.67 -10.58
CA ALA A 381 -10.75 -14.91 -10.75
C ALA A 381 -11.54 -13.62 -10.56
N ASP A 382 -12.68 -13.56 -11.23
CA ASP A 382 -13.66 -12.52 -11.00
C ASP A 382 -14.32 -12.73 -9.63
N PRO A 383 -14.24 -11.74 -8.70
CA PRO A 383 -14.85 -11.83 -7.38
C PRO A 383 -16.34 -11.43 -7.37
N GLY A 384 -16.88 -10.98 -8.51
CA GLY A 384 -18.08 -10.16 -8.57
C GLY A 384 -17.76 -8.65 -8.55
N ASP A 385 -18.76 -7.83 -8.24
CA ASP A 385 -18.67 -6.37 -8.34
C ASP A 385 -17.62 -5.73 -7.42
N PHE A 386 -16.46 -5.44 -7.97
CA PHE A 386 -15.46 -4.56 -7.39
C PHE A 386 -15.21 -3.39 -8.34
N GLU A 387 -15.33 -2.18 -7.86
CA GLU A 387 -15.24 -0.98 -8.67
C GLU A 387 -14.12 -0.06 -8.19
N ILE A 388 -13.34 0.46 -9.13
CA ILE A 388 -12.35 1.51 -8.92
C ILE A 388 -12.92 2.83 -9.44
N PHE A 389 -12.97 3.84 -8.57
CA PHE A 389 -13.43 5.19 -8.87
C PHE A 389 -12.27 6.17 -8.92
N SER A 390 -12.54 7.36 -9.46
CA SER A 390 -11.56 8.46 -9.53
C SER A 390 -10.97 8.88 -8.17
N ASN A 391 -11.63 8.54 -7.06
CA ASN A 391 -11.24 8.96 -5.71
C ASN A 391 -11.32 7.85 -4.66
N GLY A 392 -11.44 6.59 -5.09
CA GLY A 392 -11.55 5.46 -4.17
C GLY A 392 -11.94 4.17 -4.85
N PHE A 393 -12.47 3.25 -4.05
CA PHE A 393 -12.97 1.95 -4.53
C PHE A 393 -14.21 1.51 -3.72
N LYS A 394 -14.95 0.55 -4.27
CA LYS A 394 -16.17 0.01 -3.66
C LYS A 394 -16.29 -1.48 -3.91
N PHE A 395 -16.82 -2.20 -2.92
CA PHE A 395 -17.21 -3.59 -3.08
C PHE A 395 -18.72 -3.68 -3.31
N GLY A 396 -19.14 -4.20 -4.45
CA GLY A 396 -20.54 -4.41 -4.79
C GLY A 396 -21.13 -5.74 -4.28
N PHE A 397 -20.33 -6.53 -3.54
CA PHE A 397 -20.74 -7.85 -3.06
C PHE A 397 -20.55 -8.03 -1.56
N ASN A 398 -21.36 -8.87 -0.95
CA ASN A 398 -21.26 -9.23 0.47
C ASN A 398 -20.33 -10.43 0.64
N SER A 399 -19.02 -10.16 0.70
CA SER A 399 -18.02 -11.15 1.11
C SER A 399 -17.49 -10.81 2.48
N THR A 400 -17.45 -11.77 3.38
CA THR A 400 -16.82 -11.59 4.70
C THR A 400 -15.33 -11.22 4.62
N ASN A 401 -14.69 -11.50 3.49
CA ASN A 401 -13.30 -11.16 3.24
C ASN A 401 -13.09 -9.68 2.81
N SER A 402 -14.13 -8.96 2.39
CA SER A 402 -14.01 -7.59 1.88
C SER A 402 -15.11 -6.62 2.32
N ASN A 403 -16.34 -7.09 2.58
CA ASN A 403 -17.47 -6.23 2.94
C ASN A 403 -18.42 -6.87 3.95
N GLY A 404 -17.94 -7.75 4.84
CA GLY A 404 -18.80 -8.37 5.86
C GLY A 404 -19.34 -7.34 6.86
N SER A 405 -20.59 -7.52 7.28
CA SER A 405 -21.20 -6.69 8.34
C SER A 405 -20.34 -6.72 9.60
N ASN A 406 -20.15 -5.56 10.23
CA ASN A 406 -19.32 -5.38 11.44
C ASN A 406 -17.87 -5.87 11.28
N SER A 407 -17.39 -5.98 10.07
CA SER A 407 -16.00 -6.35 9.79
C SER A 407 -15.13 -5.13 9.58
N THR A 408 -13.91 -5.22 10.06
CA THR A 408 -12.89 -4.16 9.90
C THR A 408 -11.79 -4.64 8.98
N TYR A 409 -11.36 -3.76 8.10
CA TYR A 409 -10.34 -4.05 7.09
C TYR A 409 -9.27 -2.97 7.09
N ILE A 410 -8.03 -3.38 6.88
CA ILE A 410 -6.93 -2.49 6.50
C ILE A 410 -6.66 -2.60 5.01
N TYR A 411 -6.08 -1.56 4.44
CA TYR A 411 -5.66 -1.58 3.05
C TYR A 411 -4.40 -0.73 2.83
N MET A 412 -3.72 -1.03 1.73
CA MET A 412 -2.69 -0.20 1.11
C MET A 412 -3.08 0.01 -0.34
N ALA A 413 -3.05 1.25 -0.81
CA ALA A 413 -3.38 1.61 -2.18
C ALA A 413 -2.38 2.60 -2.77
N PHE A 414 -2.13 2.47 -4.08
CA PHE A 414 -1.31 3.39 -4.86
C PHE A 414 -2.11 3.96 -6.03
N ALA A 415 -1.87 5.22 -6.36
CA ALA A 415 -2.56 5.92 -7.43
C ALA A 415 -2.08 5.49 -8.82
N GLU A 416 -2.98 5.49 -9.78
CA GLU A 416 -2.62 5.46 -11.20
C GLU A 416 -2.04 6.80 -11.64
N GLN A 417 -2.81 7.86 -11.42
CA GLN A 417 -2.36 9.25 -11.57
C GLN A 417 -3.14 10.14 -10.59
N PRO A 418 -2.46 10.86 -9.71
CA PRO A 418 -3.13 11.77 -8.79
C PRO A 418 -3.59 13.05 -9.51
N PHE A 419 -4.85 13.46 -9.29
CA PHE A 419 -5.41 14.71 -9.79
C PHE A 419 -5.85 15.58 -8.64
N LYS A 420 -5.52 16.88 -8.68
CA LYS A 420 -6.04 17.83 -7.69
C LYS A 420 -7.46 18.29 -8.02
N PHE A 421 -7.78 18.52 -9.30
CA PHE A 421 -8.99 19.22 -9.72
C PHE A 421 -9.91 18.43 -10.66
N ALA A 422 -9.51 17.31 -11.18
CA ALA A 422 -10.31 16.52 -12.11
C ALA A 422 -10.34 15.07 -11.66
N ASN A 423 -11.38 14.72 -10.93
CA ASN A 423 -11.68 13.35 -10.54
C ASN A 423 -12.97 12.86 -11.24
N ALA A 424 -13.35 13.52 -12.32
CA ALA A 424 -14.51 13.08 -13.08
C ALA A 424 -14.18 11.81 -13.88
N ARG A 425 -15.06 10.87 -13.82
CA ARG A 425 -15.09 9.69 -14.63
C ARG A 425 -16.47 9.55 -15.25
#